data_1d374529fdb8ab5e727cd8baed3c1e24
#
_entry.id   1d374529fdb8ab5e727cd8baed3c1e24
#
_cell.length_a   1.000
_cell.length_b   1.000
_cell.length_c   1.000
_cell.angle_alpha   90.00
_cell.angle_beta   90.00
_cell.angle_gamma   90.00
#
_symmetry.space_group_name_H-M   'P 1'
#
loop_
_entity.id
_entity.type
_entity.pdbx_description
1 polymer ?
#
loop_
_entity_poly.entity_id
_entity_poly.type
_entity_poly.pdbx_seq_one_letter_code
_entity_poly.pdbx_strand_id
1 'polypeptide(L)'
;MGIFDNFAREEAPRLEPGDYRVEVVDVEETTSKTSGNAMLVITLQPNGSNIRVKHYIVKNEYFNRNMTEFYDSFDVDFGDQNILSWIGAVGAAKLIEDENGYLKVKRLIHKDRQGALSPWVGKMPERQKVLLDENGDPDDDLPF
;
A
#
# COMPACT_ATOMS: atom_id res chain seq x y z
N MET A 1 -15.81 37.89 13.04
CA MET A 1 -15.04 36.83 12.37
C MET A 1 -15.87 35.56 12.28
N GLY A 2 -15.99 35.03 11.10
CA GLY A 2 -16.76 33.84 10.91
C GLY A 2 -15.90 32.59 11.00
N ILE A 3 -16.55 31.46 11.26
CA ILE A 3 -15.84 30.19 11.39
C ILE A 3 -15.14 29.78 10.09
N PHE A 4 -15.59 30.28 8.95
CA PHE A 4 -15.00 29.97 7.67
C PHE A 4 -14.01 31.03 7.18
N ASP A 5 -13.71 32.04 7.98
CA ASP A 5 -12.70 33.01 7.62
C ASP A 5 -11.36 32.30 7.45
N ASN A 6 -10.66 32.62 6.38
CA ASN A 6 -9.39 31.97 6.04
C ASN A 6 -9.53 30.49 5.79
N PHE A 7 -10.74 30.00 5.57
CA PHE A 7 -10.97 28.61 5.20
C PHE A 7 -10.43 28.36 3.81
N ALA A 8 -9.69 27.30 3.66
CA ALA A 8 -9.17 26.88 2.37
C ALA A 8 -9.35 25.38 2.22
N ARG A 9 -9.54 24.96 0.98
CA ARG A 9 -9.66 23.54 0.70
C ARG A 9 -8.31 22.87 0.96
N GLU A 10 -8.33 21.82 1.73
CA GLU A 10 -7.13 21.05 1.97
C GLU A 10 -7.10 19.89 0.97
N GLU A 11 -5.97 19.76 0.29
CA GLU A 11 -5.83 18.70 -0.68
C GLU A 11 -5.46 17.39 -0.02
N ALA A 12 -5.98 16.28 -0.57
CA ALA A 12 -5.66 14.98 -0.05
C ALA A 12 -4.17 14.69 -0.26
N PRO A 13 -3.54 13.97 0.67
CA PRO A 13 -2.15 13.59 0.50
C PRO A 13 -1.98 12.78 -0.78
N ARG A 14 -0.87 12.99 -1.46
CA ARG A 14 -0.56 12.28 -2.69
C ARG A 14 0.81 11.64 -2.56
N LEU A 15 0.94 10.49 -3.22
CA LEU A 15 2.21 9.80 -3.31
C LEU A 15 2.65 9.84 -4.77
N GLU A 16 3.91 10.20 -4.99
CA GLU A 16 4.43 10.28 -6.35
C GLU A 16 4.70 8.88 -6.89
N PRO A 17 4.56 8.70 -8.22
CA PRO A 17 4.96 7.43 -8.83
C PRO A 17 6.42 7.12 -8.55
N GLY A 18 6.76 5.86 -8.46
CA GLY A 18 8.14 5.45 -8.21
C GLY A 18 8.20 4.08 -7.58
N ASP A 19 9.40 3.71 -7.16
CA ASP A 19 9.66 2.42 -6.54
C ASP A 19 9.59 2.58 -5.02
N TYR A 20 8.78 1.73 -4.39
CA TYR A 20 8.57 1.81 -2.94
C TYR A 20 8.59 0.43 -2.32
N ARG A 21 9.08 0.34 -1.08
CA ARG A 21 8.78 -0.81 -0.26
C ARG A 21 7.31 -0.73 0.12
N VAL A 22 6.65 -1.89 0.14
CA VAL A 22 5.22 -1.95 0.41
C VAL A 22 4.94 -3.12 1.34
N GLU A 23 3.93 -2.94 2.18
CA GLU A 23 3.50 -4.00 3.10
C GLU A 23 2.16 -4.53 2.68
N VAL A 24 1.98 -5.86 2.78
CA VAL A 24 0.68 -6.47 2.57
C VAL A 24 -0.19 -6.18 3.79
N VAL A 25 -1.27 -5.43 3.59
CA VAL A 25 -2.18 -5.09 4.69
C VAL A 25 -3.49 -5.84 4.60
N ASP A 26 -3.81 -6.42 3.45
CA ASP A 26 -5.01 -7.22 3.28
C ASP A 26 -4.87 -8.10 2.05
N VAL A 27 -5.51 -9.27 2.07
CA VAL A 27 -5.57 -10.17 0.93
C VAL A 27 -6.96 -10.76 0.87
N GLU A 28 -7.52 -10.77 -0.33
CA GLU A 28 -8.87 -11.30 -0.53
C GLU A 28 -8.90 -12.14 -1.79
N GLU A 29 -9.59 -13.27 -1.72
CA GLU A 29 -9.85 -14.08 -2.92
C GLU A 29 -11.24 -13.78 -3.41
N THR A 30 -11.35 -13.48 -4.71
CA THR A 30 -12.61 -13.10 -5.31
C THR A 30 -12.63 -13.57 -6.77
N THR A 31 -13.54 -13.03 -7.54
CA THR A 31 -13.68 -13.37 -8.95
C THR A 31 -13.54 -12.12 -9.79
N SER A 32 -12.73 -12.20 -10.84
CA SER A 32 -12.55 -11.09 -11.76
C SER A 32 -13.87 -10.84 -12.51
N LYS A 33 -14.35 -9.60 -12.47
CA LYS A 33 -15.57 -9.23 -13.16
C LYS A 33 -15.40 -9.24 -14.66
N THR A 34 -14.20 -9.04 -15.13
CA THR A 34 -13.92 -9.00 -16.56
C THR A 34 -13.86 -10.38 -17.17
N SER A 35 -13.16 -11.32 -16.51
CA SER A 35 -12.89 -12.63 -17.10
C SER A 35 -13.70 -13.76 -16.45
N GLY A 36 -14.21 -13.54 -15.24
CA GLY A 36 -14.88 -14.61 -14.49
C GLY A 36 -13.91 -15.55 -13.80
N ASN A 37 -12.61 -15.34 -13.91
CA ASN A 37 -11.63 -16.19 -13.28
C ASN A 37 -11.43 -15.82 -11.83
N ALA A 38 -10.97 -16.78 -11.02
CA ALA A 38 -10.60 -16.50 -9.64
C ALA A 38 -9.47 -15.46 -9.62
N MET A 39 -9.44 -14.66 -8.58
CA MET A 39 -8.50 -13.54 -8.51
C MET A 39 -8.14 -13.25 -7.06
N LEU A 40 -6.87 -12.95 -6.83
CA LEU A 40 -6.41 -12.44 -5.55
C LEU A 40 -6.31 -10.93 -5.62
N VAL A 41 -6.83 -10.26 -4.59
CA VAL A 41 -6.69 -8.82 -4.45
C VAL A 41 -5.80 -8.58 -3.26
N ILE A 42 -4.60 -8.07 -3.51
CA ILE A 42 -3.61 -7.84 -2.48
C ILE A 42 -3.51 -6.33 -2.26
N THR A 43 -3.89 -5.89 -1.06
CA THR A 43 -3.84 -4.47 -0.74
C THR A 43 -2.47 -4.17 -0.13
N LEU A 44 -1.78 -3.21 -0.74
CA LEU A 44 -0.42 -2.84 -0.37
C LEU A 44 -0.38 -1.42 0.16
N GLN A 45 0.43 -1.21 1.19
CA GLN A 45 0.63 0.13 1.75
C GLN A 45 2.07 0.54 1.53
N PRO A 46 2.31 1.60 0.73
CA PRO A 46 3.67 2.06 0.47
C PRO A 46 4.34 2.63 1.71
N ASN A 47 5.65 2.50 1.74
CA ASN A 47 6.49 2.94 2.84
C ASN A 47 6.29 4.44 3.11
N GLY A 48 6.02 4.77 4.37
CA GLY A 48 5.88 6.16 4.78
C GLY A 48 4.59 6.83 4.35
N SER A 49 3.59 6.04 3.95
CA SER A 49 2.34 6.58 3.44
C SER A 49 1.15 5.85 4.05
N ASN A 50 0.01 6.51 4.08
CA ASN A 50 -1.25 5.87 4.49
C ASN A 50 -2.11 5.49 3.28
N ILE A 51 -1.59 5.72 2.08
CA ILE A 51 -2.28 5.37 0.86
C ILE A 51 -2.24 3.86 0.66
N ARG A 52 -3.29 3.30 0.10
CA ARG A 52 -3.35 1.87 -0.19
C ARG A 52 -3.53 1.67 -1.69
N VAL A 53 -2.76 0.71 -2.22
CA VAL A 53 -2.76 0.40 -3.63
C VAL A 53 -3.08 -1.09 -3.77
N LYS A 54 -3.95 -1.44 -4.71
CA LYS A 54 -4.34 -2.84 -4.88
C LYS A 54 -3.56 -3.46 -6.03
N HIS A 55 -3.14 -4.69 -5.80
CA HIS A 55 -2.45 -5.50 -6.79
C HIS A 55 -3.30 -6.73 -7.04
N TYR A 56 -3.57 -7.01 -8.31
CA TYR A 56 -4.48 -8.09 -8.71
C TYR A 56 -3.70 -9.22 -9.35
N ILE A 57 -3.94 -10.44 -8.90
CA ILE A 57 -3.35 -11.63 -9.52
C ILE A 57 -4.50 -12.53 -9.96
N VAL A 58 -4.74 -12.59 -11.25
CA VAL A 58 -5.86 -13.31 -11.82
C VAL A 58 -5.44 -14.73 -12.19
N LYS A 59 -6.31 -15.70 -11.96
CA LYS A 59 -6.04 -17.10 -12.31
C LYS A 59 -6.19 -17.27 -13.82
N ASN A 60 -5.17 -16.85 -14.55
CA ASN A 60 -5.09 -16.94 -16.00
C ASN A 60 -3.74 -17.58 -16.36
N GLU A 61 -3.38 -17.48 -17.63
CA GLU A 61 -2.14 -18.11 -18.12
C GLU A 61 -0.88 -17.53 -17.47
N TYR A 62 -0.96 -16.33 -16.90
CA TYR A 62 0.17 -15.68 -16.25
C TYR A 62 0.19 -15.87 -14.74
N PHE A 63 -0.73 -16.67 -14.22
CA PHE A 63 -0.88 -16.81 -12.76
C PHE A 63 0.39 -17.29 -12.09
N ASN A 64 1.01 -18.33 -12.65
CA ASN A 64 2.20 -18.90 -12.01
C ASN A 64 3.35 -17.90 -11.99
N ARG A 65 3.52 -17.14 -13.08
CA ARG A 65 4.56 -16.13 -13.13
C ARG A 65 4.30 -15.01 -12.12
N ASN A 66 3.06 -14.55 -12.06
CA ASN A 66 2.72 -13.45 -11.15
C ASN A 66 2.83 -13.87 -9.70
N MET A 67 2.48 -15.11 -9.39
CA MET A 67 2.65 -15.62 -8.04
C MET A 67 4.12 -15.76 -7.67
N THR A 68 4.94 -16.22 -8.61
CA THR A 68 6.37 -16.33 -8.38
C THR A 68 6.96 -14.96 -8.06
N GLU A 69 6.57 -13.95 -8.83
CA GLU A 69 7.04 -12.59 -8.57
C GLU A 69 6.63 -12.10 -7.19
N PHE A 70 5.43 -12.45 -6.75
CA PHE A 70 4.98 -12.08 -5.42
C PHE A 70 5.81 -12.74 -4.33
N TYR A 71 5.99 -14.06 -4.41
CA TYR A 71 6.78 -14.77 -3.41
C TYR A 71 8.20 -14.23 -3.34
N ASP A 72 8.80 -13.93 -4.50
CA ASP A 72 10.17 -13.45 -4.55
C ASP A 72 10.30 -12.03 -4.01
N SER A 73 9.33 -11.18 -4.30
CA SER A 73 9.38 -9.78 -3.87
C SER A 73 9.18 -9.67 -2.36
N PHE A 74 8.24 -10.42 -1.81
CA PHE A 74 7.84 -10.31 -0.42
C PHE A 74 8.52 -11.33 0.48
N ASP A 75 9.41 -12.15 -0.10
CA ASP A 75 10.17 -13.16 0.63
C ASP A 75 9.25 -14.08 1.42
N VAL A 76 8.14 -14.46 0.79
CA VAL A 76 7.21 -15.45 1.33
C VAL A 76 7.64 -16.81 0.82
N ASP A 77 7.52 -17.83 1.68
CA ASP A 77 7.90 -19.20 1.29
C ASP A 77 7.15 -19.60 0.02
N PHE A 78 7.90 -20.06 -0.97
CA PHE A 78 7.30 -20.42 -2.25
C PHE A 78 6.26 -21.52 -2.04
N GLY A 79 5.06 -21.27 -2.55
CA GLY A 79 3.97 -22.23 -2.42
C GLY A 79 3.13 -22.07 -1.17
N ASP A 80 3.41 -21.07 -0.32
CA ASP A 80 2.55 -20.77 0.82
C ASP A 80 1.20 -20.27 0.30
N GLN A 81 0.17 -21.07 0.50
CA GLN A 81 -1.17 -20.78 0.01
C GLN A 81 -2.10 -20.24 1.10
N ASN A 82 -1.57 -20.02 2.29
CA ASN A 82 -2.36 -19.41 3.36
C ASN A 82 -2.28 -17.90 3.21
N ILE A 83 -3.24 -17.34 2.47
CA ILE A 83 -3.19 -15.92 2.12
C ILE A 83 -3.22 -15.01 3.34
N LEU A 84 -3.81 -15.45 4.44
CA LEU A 84 -3.83 -14.63 5.64
C LEU A 84 -2.45 -14.52 6.27
N SER A 85 -1.58 -15.50 6.04
CA SER A 85 -0.21 -15.45 6.56
C SER A 85 0.65 -14.44 5.81
N TRP A 86 0.20 -13.97 4.66
CA TRP A 86 0.96 -12.97 3.89
C TRP A 86 0.83 -11.58 4.47
N ILE A 87 -0.21 -11.33 5.28
CA ILE A 87 -0.42 -10.00 5.85
C ILE A 87 0.75 -9.67 6.77
N GLY A 88 1.33 -8.49 6.55
CA GLY A 88 2.52 -8.05 7.27
C GLY A 88 3.81 -8.26 6.51
N ALA A 89 3.79 -9.03 5.41
CA ALA A 89 4.98 -9.20 4.60
C ALA A 89 5.33 -7.90 3.89
N VAL A 90 6.62 -7.60 3.80
CA VAL A 90 7.11 -6.38 3.17
C VAL A 90 7.91 -6.76 1.93
N GLY A 91 7.52 -6.21 0.80
CA GLY A 91 8.22 -6.37 -0.46
C GLY A 91 8.43 -5.00 -1.07
N ALA A 92 8.43 -4.93 -2.40
CA ALA A 92 8.56 -3.67 -3.08
C ALA A 92 7.83 -3.73 -4.42
N ALA A 93 7.39 -2.56 -4.87
CA ALA A 93 6.65 -2.46 -6.12
C ALA A 93 6.97 -1.15 -6.81
N LYS A 94 6.93 -1.18 -8.14
CA LYS A 94 6.97 0.03 -8.93
C LYS A 94 5.55 0.51 -9.11
N LEU A 95 5.29 1.72 -8.65
CA LEU A 95 3.96 2.33 -8.74
C LEU A 95 3.95 3.36 -9.86
N ILE A 96 2.91 3.32 -10.65
CA ILE A 96 2.71 4.29 -11.73
C ILE A 96 1.33 4.88 -11.60
N GLU A 97 1.12 6.01 -12.26
CA GLU A 97 -0.17 6.67 -12.27
C GLU A 97 -0.95 6.19 -13.49
N ASP A 98 -2.22 5.86 -13.30
CA ASP A 98 -3.05 5.47 -14.43
C ASP A 98 -3.64 6.73 -15.08
N GLU A 99 -4.46 6.53 -16.12
CA GLU A 99 -4.99 7.65 -16.86
C GLU A 99 -5.95 8.52 -16.05
N ASN A 100 -6.44 7.98 -14.93
CA ASN A 100 -7.34 8.72 -14.04
C ASN A 100 -6.61 9.36 -12.88
N GLY A 101 -5.28 9.25 -12.83
CA GLY A 101 -4.50 9.84 -11.76
C GLY A 101 -4.36 8.99 -10.53
N TYR A 102 -4.80 7.73 -10.55
CA TYR A 102 -4.67 6.82 -9.42
C TYR A 102 -3.41 6.00 -9.54
N LEU A 103 -2.77 5.74 -8.40
CA LEU A 103 -1.59 4.87 -8.39
C LEU A 103 -2.00 3.43 -8.55
N LYS A 104 -1.19 2.69 -9.29
CA LYS A 104 -1.36 1.26 -9.44
C LYS A 104 0.00 0.59 -9.52
N VAL A 105 0.04 -0.71 -9.28
CA VAL A 105 1.28 -1.48 -9.34
C VAL A 105 1.57 -1.79 -10.80
N LYS A 106 2.73 -1.33 -11.28
CA LYS A 106 3.19 -1.73 -12.60
C LYS A 106 3.83 -3.11 -12.54
N ARG A 107 4.67 -3.34 -11.52
CA ARG A 107 5.30 -4.64 -11.30
C ARG A 107 5.82 -4.70 -9.89
N LEU A 108 6.08 -5.91 -9.42
CA LEU A 108 6.73 -6.12 -8.14
C LEU A 108 8.24 -6.18 -8.36
N ILE A 109 9.00 -5.78 -7.35
CA ILE A 109 10.46 -5.70 -7.44
C ILE A 109 11.03 -6.86 -6.65
N HIS A 110 11.87 -7.69 -7.30
CA HIS A 110 12.49 -8.84 -6.68
C HIS A 110 13.29 -8.40 -5.45
N LYS A 111 13.30 -9.26 -4.42
CA LYS A 111 13.97 -8.91 -3.15
C LYS A 111 15.43 -8.53 -3.32
N ASP A 112 16.11 -9.11 -4.31
CA ASP A 112 17.52 -8.82 -4.55
C ASP A 112 17.75 -7.46 -5.16
N ARG A 113 16.71 -6.77 -5.59
CA ARG A 113 16.81 -5.45 -6.21
C ARG A 113 16.25 -4.34 -5.35
N GLN A 114 15.96 -4.62 -4.09
CA GLN A 114 15.34 -3.65 -3.20
C GLN A 114 16.36 -2.87 -2.37
N GLY A 115 17.64 -3.16 -2.53
CA GLY A 115 18.67 -2.59 -1.66
C GLY A 115 18.81 -1.09 -1.75
N ALA A 116 18.43 -0.48 -2.89
CA ALA A 116 18.53 0.97 -3.05
C ALA A 116 17.32 1.72 -2.51
N LEU A 117 16.28 1.00 -2.09
CA LEU A 117 15.07 1.64 -1.59
C LEU A 117 15.23 2.06 -0.14
N SER A 118 14.48 3.08 0.26
CA SER A 118 14.48 3.54 1.64
C SER A 118 14.08 2.40 2.58
N PRO A 119 14.70 2.31 3.76
CA PRO A 119 14.32 1.27 4.71
C PRO A 119 12.86 1.35 5.08
N TRP A 120 12.28 0.20 5.39
CA TRP A 120 10.87 0.14 5.76
C TRP A 120 10.65 0.85 7.10
N VAL A 121 9.76 1.84 7.10
CA VAL A 121 9.39 2.56 8.32
C VAL A 121 7.89 2.48 8.59
N GLY A 122 7.14 1.88 7.68
CA GLY A 122 5.70 1.73 7.85
C GLY A 122 4.92 2.95 7.45
N LYS A 123 3.70 3.05 7.96
CA LYS A 123 2.85 4.18 7.66
C LYS A 123 3.27 5.40 8.48
N MET A 124 2.71 6.55 8.14
CA MET A 124 3.00 7.77 8.87
C MET A 124 2.69 7.59 10.36
N PRO A 125 3.57 8.10 11.24
CA PRO A 125 3.33 7.96 12.66
C PRO A 125 1.99 8.56 13.07
N GLU A 126 1.32 7.88 13.97
CA GLU A 126 0.04 8.34 14.48
C GLU A 126 0.14 9.71 15.10
N ARG A 127 1.27 10.00 15.74
CA ARG A 127 1.53 11.26 16.37
C ARG A 127 1.35 12.45 15.42
N GLN A 128 1.69 12.25 14.15
CA GLN A 128 1.59 13.33 13.17
C GLN A 128 0.15 13.68 12.86
N LYS A 129 -0.76 12.74 13.06
CA LYS A 129 -2.16 13.03 12.88
C LYS A 129 -2.74 13.73 14.10
N VAL A 130 -2.26 13.36 15.27
CA VAL A 130 -2.80 13.85 16.52
C VAL A 130 -2.27 15.22 16.88
N LEU A 131 -1.09 15.56 16.41
CA LEU A 131 -0.50 16.87 16.70
C LEU A 131 -1.39 18.02 16.28
N LEU A 132 -2.31 17.73 15.50
CA LEU A 132 -3.25 18.75 15.06
C LEU A 132 -4.30 19.04 16.10
N ASP A 133 -4.29 18.28 17.20
CA ASP A 133 -5.15 18.52 18.34
C ASP A 133 -4.51 19.46 19.29
N GLU A 134 -3.73 18.69 20.30
CA GLU A 134 -3.58 19.05 21.39
C GLU A 134 -3.32 19.48 21.90
N ASN A 135 -2.83 19.34 22.09
CA ASN A 135 -2.85 19.81 22.80
C ASN A 135 -2.77 19.70 23.02
N GLY A 136 -2.50 19.25 22.84
CA GLY A 136 -2.86 19.43 23.32
C GLY A 136 -2.53 18.85 23.52
N ASP A 137 -2.32 18.78 23.65
CA ASP A 137 -2.63 18.69 24.19
C ASP A 137 -2.37 18.01 24.28
N PRO A 138 -2.25 17.81 24.28
CA PRO A 138 -2.61 17.64 24.63
C PRO A 138 -2.56 17.18 24.70
N ASP A 139 -2.31 16.97 24.85
CA ASP A 139 -2.95 17.04 25.13
C ASP A 139 -3.09 16.64 25.17
N ASP A 140 -2.79 16.55 25.19
CA ASP A 140 -3.47 16.71 25.43
C ASP A 140 -3.65 16.31 25.35
N ASP A 141 -3.33 16.26 25.41
CA ASP A 141 -4.01 16.36 25.45
C ASP A 141 -4.28 16.10 25.23
N LEU A 142 -3.95 16.08 25.14
CA LEU A 142 -4.63 16.25 25.10
C LEU A 142 -5.00 15.92 25.00
N PRO A 143 -5.02 16.07 24.96
CA PRO A 143 -5.68 16.05 24.92
C PRO A 143 -6.05 15.74 24.84
N PHE A 144 -6.12 15.79 24.72
CA PHE A 144 -6.86 15.88 24.55
C PHE A 144 -7.23 15.67 24.75
#